data_ff814d11b0a84ece61c216247b99a211
#
_entry.id   ff814d11b0a84ece61c216247b99a211
#
_cell.length_a   1.000
_cell.length_b   1.000
_cell.length_c   1.000
_cell.angle_alpha   90.00
_cell.angle_beta   90.00
_cell.angle_gamma   90.00
#
_symmetry.space_group_name_H-M   'P 1'
#
loop_
_entity.id
_entity.type
_entity.pdbx_description
1 polymer ?
#
loop_
_entity_poly.entity_id
_entity_poly.type
_entity_poly.pdbx_seq_one_letter_code
_entity_poly.pdbx_strand_id
1 'polypeptide(L)'
;MRQKGLTFTFLLLLGCSSITAQTEKRSGLVVVAQTGTAVHQQADQGTALDAQREKCALKVLFKVAQTKIVSAAEAMPADKYSFAPTDGESKGVRTFGQEVKHLAATNFILAAAALGEDPPTNAGDETGLETVRTKAEILDYLVESFVHLGKAIDAIGNNNAVKSSPISPLKNAEATRLALAVESMMHAFNHYGQMVEYLRMNGIVPPASRP
;
A
#
# COMPACT_ATOMS: atom_id res chain seq x y z
N MET A 1 14.84 -23.91 -33.30
CA MET A 1 13.84 -23.47 -32.32
C MET A 1 14.06 -21.98 -32.04
N ARG A 2 13.16 -21.12 -32.51
CA ARG A 2 13.28 -19.66 -32.37
C ARG A 2 12.57 -19.25 -31.06
N GLN A 3 13.32 -18.72 -30.10
CA GLN A 3 12.76 -18.06 -28.91
C GLN A 3 12.04 -16.77 -29.37
N LYS A 4 10.73 -16.72 -29.18
CA LYS A 4 9.98 -15.48 -29.31
C LYS A 4 10.09 -14.73 -27.99
N GLY A 5 10.80 -13.60 -28.00
CA GLY A 5 10.87 -12.68 -26.89
C GLY A 5 9.49 -12.10 -26.60
N LEU A 6 9.00 -12.33 -25.38
CA LEU A 6 7.76 -11.77 -24.89
C LEU A 6 8.04 -10.35 -24.39
N THR A 7 7.69 -9.36 -25.19
CA THR A 7 7.79 -7.94 -24.80
C THR A 7 6.59 -7.65 -23.89
N PHE A 8 6.83 -7.52 -22.59
CA PHE A 8 5.84 -7.05 -21.63
C PHE A 8 5.66 -5.54 -21.80
N THR A 9 4.63 -5.12 -22.49
CA THR A 9 4.21 -3.72 -22.53
C THR A 9 3.38 -3.44 -21.28
N PHE A 10 4.02 -2.89 -20.25
CA PHE A 10 3.37 -2.40 -19.06
C PHE A 10 2.76 -1.02 -19.39
N LEU A 11 1.49 -0.99 -19.78
CA LEU A 11 0.75 0.27 -19.95
C LEU A 11 0.33 0.79 -18.57
N LEU A 12 1.23 1.53 -17.92
CA LEU A 12 0.94 2.28 -16.70
C LEU A 12 0.21 3.56 -17.12
N LEU A 13 -1.11 3.58 -16.98
CA LEU A 13 -1.88 4.83 -17.05
C LEU A 13 -1.57 5.66 -15.81
N LEU A 14 -0.51 6.46 -15.90
CA LEU A 14 -0.14 7.47 -14.93
C LEU A 14 -1.12 8.64 -14.99
N GLY A 15 -2.16 8.57 -14.18
CA GLY A 15 -3.07 9.68 -13.94
C GLY A 15 -2.48 10.73 -12.98
N CYS A 16 -1.22 11.09 -13.16
CA CYS A 16 -0.64 12.30 -12.57
C CYS A 16 -0.68 13.38 -13.65
N SER A 17 -1.57 14.35 -13.51
CA SER A 17 -1.65 15.51 -14.42
C SER A 17 -0.27 16.15 -14.54
N SER A 18 0.25 16.19 -15.76
CA SER A 18 1.53 16.81 -16.08
C SER A 18 1.40 18.32 -15.84
N ILE A 19 2.11 18.83 -14.84
CA ILE A 19 2.32 20.28 -14.71
C ILE A 19 3.38 20.63 -15.74
N THR A 20 2.95 21.21 -16.85
CA THR A 20 3.86 21.82 -17.83
C THR A 20 4.41 23.12 -17.26
N ALA A 21 5.68 23.12 -16.92
CA ALA A 21 6.40 24.34 -16.59
C ALA A 21 6.59 25.16 -17.87
N GLN A 22 5.87 26.26 -18.01
CA GLN A 22 6.16 27.26 -19.03
C GLN A 22 7.33 28.12 -18.56
N THR A 23 8.48 28.00 -19.22
CA THR A 23 9.61 28.91 -19.08
C THR A 23 9.35 30.17 -19.86
N GLU A 24 8.83 31.22 -19.23
CA GLU A 24 8.87 32.57 -19.79
C GLU A 24 10.25 33.20 -19.57
N LYS A 25 10.95 33.48 -20.65
CA LYS A 25 12.11 34.38 -20.67
C LYS A 25 11.63 35.81 -20.47
N ARG A 26 11.88 36.40 -19.31
CA ARG A 26 11.80 37.87 -19.15
C ARG A 26 13.18 38.47 -18.98
N SER A 27 13.42 39.44 -19.87
CA SER A 27 14.59 40.30 -19.92
C SER A 27 14.73 41.15 -18.66
N GLY A 28 15.97 41.46 -18.32
CA GLY A 28 16.43 42.10 -17.11
C GLY A 28 15.75 43.42 -16.74
N LEU A 29 15.52 43.50 -15.44
CA LEU A 29 15.59 44.76 -14.69
C LEU A 29 16.04 44.41 -13.26
N VAL A 30 17.20 44.92 -12.88
CA VAL A 30 17.76 44.79 -11.53
C VAL A 30 16.93 45.63 -10.59
N VAL A 31 16.21 45.02 -9.66
CA VAL A 31 15.72 45.70 -8.46
C VAL A 31 16.25 44.90 -7.26
N VAL A 32 17.29 45.44 -6.65
CA VAL A 32 17.86 44.96 -5.41
C VAL A 32 16.96 45.45 -4.27
N ALA A 33 16.03 44.65 -3.79
CA ALA A 33 15.40 44.73 -2.45
C ALA A 33 14.26 43.72 -2.22
N GLN A 34 14.27 42.48 -2.79
CA GLN A 34 13.28 41.45 -2.43
C GLN A 34 13.85 40.02 -2.39
N THR A 35 15.11 39.85 -2.00
CA THR A 35 15.77 38.56 -2.07
C THR A 35 15.34 37.56 -0.98
N GLY A 36 14.80 38.02 0.13
CA GLY A 36 14.39 37.13 1.23
C GLY A 36 13.07 36.36 0.98
N THR A 37 12.08 37.08 0.43
CA THR A 37 10.72 36.51 0.20
C THR A 37 10.68 35.57 -1.01
N ALA A 38 11.41 35.89 -2.08
CA ALA A 38 11.43 35.04 -3.28
C ALA A 38 12.16 33.70 -3.06
N VAL A 39 13.24 33.70 -2.28
CA VAL A 39 13.97 32.47 -1.92
C VAL A 39 13.12 31.57 -1.00
N HIS A 40 12.40 32.13 -0.05
CA HIS A 40 11.48 31.35 0.80
C HIS A 40 10.30 30.79 0.02
N GLN A 41 9.71 31.56 -0.89
CA GLN A 41 8.62 31.06 -1.74
C GLN A 41 9.07 29.96 -2.70
N GLN A 42 10.29 30.02 -3.20
CA GLN A 42 10.85 28.99 -4.10
C GLN A 42 11.22 27.70 -3.34
N ALA A 43 11.71 27.81 -2.10
CA ALA A 43 11.95 26.66 -1.22
C ALA A 43 10.62 25.99 -0.81
N ASP A 44 9.58 26.74 -0.47
CA ASP A 44 8.27 26.21 -0.14
C ASP A 44 7.59 25.52 -1.33
N GLN A 45 7.75 26.04 -2.53
CA GLN A 45 7.22 25.38 -3.74
C GLN A 45 7.97 24.09 -4.08
N GLY A 46 9.29 24.04 -3.86
CA GLY A 46 10.09 22.82 -4.01
C GLY A 46 9.64 21.72 -3.08
N THR A 47 9.50 22.01 -1.80
CA THR A 47 9.04 21.06 -0.78
C THR A 47 7.60 20.58 -1.02
N ALA A 48 6.71 21.46 -1.48
CA ALA A 48 5.34 21.09 -1.82
C ALA A 48 5.26 20.14 -3.03
N LEU A 49 6.09 20.38 -4.05
CA LEU A 49 6.18 19.52 -5.23
C LEU A 49 6.76 18.13 -4.89
N ASP A 50 7.76 18.08 -4.03
CA ASP A 50 8.40 16.81 -3.63
C ASP A 50 7.43 15.94 -2.82
N ALA A 51 6.72 16.50 -1.87
CA ALA A 51 5.71 15.74 -1.13
C ALA A 51 4.51 15.32 -2.01
N GLN A 52 4.16 16.09 -3.03
CA GLN A 52 3.15 15.66 -3.99
C GLN A 52 3.63 14.47 -4.82
N ARG A 53 4.90 14.42 -5.17
CA ARG A 53 5.53 13.28 -5.87
C ARG A 53 5.58 12.03 -4.98
N GLU A 54 5.98 12.17 -3.72
CA GLU A 54 5.99 11.09 -2.73
C GLU A 54 4.59 10.50 -2.54
N LYS A 55 3.59 11.36 -2.37
CA LYS A 55 2.19 10.94 -2.25
C LYS A 55 1.70 10.22 -3.50
N CYS A 56 2.08 10.70 -4.69
CA CYS A 56 1.74 10.03 -5.94
C CYS A 56 2.36 8.62 -6.02
N ALA A 57 3.63 8.47 -5.65
CA ALA A 57 4.30 7.18 -5.61
C ALA A 57 3.61 6.21 -4.64
N LEU A 58 3.28 6.66 -3.43
CA LEU A 58 2.52 5.87 -2.46
C LEU A 58 1.17 5.41 -3.01
N LYS A 59 0.41 6.29 -3.64
CA LYS A 59 -0.90 5.95 -4.23
C LYS A 59 -0.79 4.92 -5.34
N VAL A 60 0.25 4.99 -6.17
CA VAL A 60 0.50 4.00 -7.22
C VAL A 60 0.80 2.64 -6.59
N LEU A 61 1.72 2.57 -5.64
CA LEU A 61 2.08 1.33 -4.94
C LEU A 61 0.88 0.74 -4.19
N PHE A 62 0.12 1.57 -3.50
CA PHE A 62 -1.12 1.18 -2.82
C PHE A 62 -2.11 0.55 -3.78
N LYS A 63 -2.36 1.19 -4.94
CA LYS A 63 -3.31 0.66 -5.92
C LYS A 63 -2.85 -0.68 -6.51
N VAL A 64 -1.56 -0.82 -6.76
CA VAL A 64 -0.97 -2.09 -7.23
C VAL A 64 -1.13 -3.18 -6.17
N ALA A 65 -0.82 -2.89 -4.90
CA ALA A 65 -0.97 -3.83 -3.79
C ALA A 65 -2.44 -4.26 -3.63
N GLN A 66 -3.35 -3.30 -3.52
CA GLN A 66 -4.79 -3.55 -3.41
C GLN A 66 -5.30 -4.47 -4.54
N THR A 67 -5.00 -4.11 -5.79
CA THR A 67 -5.48 -4.87 -6.95
C THR A 67 -4.96 -6.30 -6.94
N LYS A 68 -3.66 -6.50 -6.69
CA LYS A 68 -3.05 -7.83 -6.69
C LYS A 68 -3.58 -8.72 -5.56
N ILE A 69 -3.71 -8.16 -4.37
CA ILE A 69 -4.10 -8.90 -3.17
C ILE A 69 -5.58 -9.26 -3.22
N VAL A 70 -6.46 -8.30 -3.54
CA VAL A 70 -7.89 -8.56 -3.63
C VAL A 70 -8.16 -9.60 -4.72
N SER A 71 -7.56 -9.47 -5.91
CA SER A 71 -7.75 -10.45 -6.97
C SER A 71 -7.21 -11.84 -6.61
N ALA A 72 -6.11 -11.93 -5.86
CA ALA A 72 -5.60 -13.22 -5.37
C ALA A 72 -6.54 -13.85 -4.34
N ALA A 73 -7.10 -13.05 -3.42
CA ALA A 73 -8.08 -13.51 -2.45
C ALA A 73 -9.36 -13.99 -3.14
N GLU A 74 -9.87 -13.27 -4.13
CA GLU A 74 -11.02 -13.65 -4.94
C GLU A 74 -10.80 -14.96 -5.71
N ALA A 75 -9.58 -15.19 -6.20
CA ALA A 75 -9.26 -16.35 -7.04
C ALA A 75 -9.31 -17.68 -6.29
N MET A 76 -9.08 -17.70 -4.97
CA MET A 76 -9.15 -18.93 -4.17
C MET A 76 -10.62 -19.33 -3.98
N PRO A 77 -11.03 -20.57 -4.33
CA PRO A 77 -12.38 -21.08 -4.05
C PRO A 77 -12.70 -21.10 -2.54
N ALA A 78 -13.98 -20.94 -2.18
CA ALA A 78 -14.39 -20.84 -0.78
C ALA A 78 -14.03 -22.09 0.03
N ASP A 79 -14.17 -23.28 -0.55
CA ASP A 79 -13.80 -24.57 0.07
C ASP A 79 -12.29 -24.72 0.29
N LYS A 80 -11.47 -23.87 -0.32
CA LYS A 80 -10.01 -23.85 -0.20
C LYS A 80 -9.48 -22.75 0.75
N TYR A 81 -10.34 -21.95 1.35
CA TYR A 81 -9.91 -20.95 2.32
C TYR A 81 -9.30 -21.53 3.59
N SER A 82 -9.62 -22.78 3.92
CA SER A 82 -9.00 -23.54 5.02
C SER A 82 -7.68 -24.24 4.62
N PHE A 83 -7.24 -24.11 3.38
CA PHE A 83 -5.99 -24.72 2.93
C PHE A 83 -4.78 -24.09 3.64
N ALA A 84 -3.87 -24.92 4.13
CA ALA A 84 -2.53 -24.56 4.56
C ALA A 84 -1.55 -25.58 3.96
N PRO A 85 -0.31 -25.20 3.63
CA PRO A 85 0.73 -26.15 3.24
C PRO A 85 0.95 -27.21 4.32
N THR A 86 1.25 -28.44 3.91
CA THR A 86 1.55 -29.56 4.81
C THR A 86 2.94 -30.13 4.61
N ASP A 87 3.58 -29.81 3.49
CA ASP A 87 4.90 -30.33 3.14
C ASP A 87 6.02 -29.45 3.74
N GLY A 88 7.15 -30.07 4.05
CA GLY A 88 8.29 -29.39 4.64
C GLY A 88 8.02 -28.87 6.06
N GLU A 89 8.68 -27.80 6.44
CA GLU A 89 8.55 -27.14 7.75
C GLU A 89 7.34 -26.19 7.77
N SER A 90 6.15 -26.73 7.47
CA SER A 90 4.90 -25.95 7.37
C SER A 90 4.02 -26.01 8.62
N LYS A 91 4.53 -26.57 9.73
CA LYS A 91 3.76 -26.70 10.98
C LYS A 91 3.40 -25.33 11.54
N GLY A 92 2.09 -25.11 11.72
CA GLY A 92 1.58 -23.88 12.36
C GLY A 92 1.52 -22.65 11.46
N VAL A 93 1.74 -22.80 10.14
CA VAL A 93 1.49 -21.69 9.19
C VAL A 93 0.00 -21.40 9.11
N ARG A 94 -0.32 -20.16 8.78
CA ARG A 94 -1.71 -19.72 8.58
C ARG A 94 -2.36 -20.44 7.40
N THR A 95 -3.66 -20.69 7.50
CA THR A 95 -4.46 -21.05 6.32
C THR A 95 -4.58 -19.87 5.38
N PHE A 96 -4.99 -20.11 4.12
CA PHE A 96 -5.21 -19.02 3.15
C PHE A 96 -6.15 -17.94 3.69
N GLY A 97 -7.29 -18.34 4.28
CA GLY A 97 -8.22 -17.39 4.88
C GLY A 97 -7.62 -16.62 6.06
N GLN A 98 -6.79 -17.27 6.88
CA GLN A 98 -6.08 -16.61 7.98
C GLN A 98 -5.03 -15.63 7.48
N GLU A 99 -4.33 -15.92 6.37
CA GLU A 99 -3.41 -14.96 5.72
C GLU A 99 -4.15 -13.70 5.26
N VAL A 100 -5.29 -13.85 4.60
CA VAL A 100 -6.10 -12.72 4.14
C VAL A 100 -6.64 -11.91 5.32
N LYS A 101 -7.11 -12.56 6.38
CA LYS A 101 -7.59 -11.88 7.60
C LYS A 101 -6.49 -11.11 8.32
N HIS A 102 -5.32 -11.74 8.49
CA HIS A 102 -4.16 -11.11 9.10
C HIS A 102 -3.73 -9.86 8.32
N LEU A 103 -3.68 -9.95 7.00
CA LEU A 103 -3.36 -8.81 6.14
C LEU A 103 -4.36 -7.66 6.31
N ALA A 104 -5.65 -7.97 6.36
CA ALA A 104 -6.70 -6.97 6.58
C ALA A 104 -6.56 -6.30 7.96
N ALA A 105 -6.38 -7.08 9.02
CA ALA A 105 -6.18 -6.58 10.38
C ALA A 105 -4.96 -5.66 10.46
N THR A 106 -3.84 -6.09 9.89
CA THR A 106 -2.61 -5.30 9.88
C THR A 106 -2.76 -4.01 9.09
N ASN A 107 -3.50 -4.01 7.98
CA ASN A 107 -3.84 -2.78 7.26
C ASN A 107 -4.58 -1.78 8.16
N PHE A 108 -5.57 -2.21 8.94
CA PHE A 108 -6.27 -1.34 9.89
C PHE A 108 -5.34 -0.78 10.95
N ILE A 109 -4.51 -1.64 11.55
CA ILE A 109 -3.58 -1.25 12.63
C ILE A 109 -2.56 -0.24 12.11
N LEU A 110 -1.92 -0.50 10.97
CA LEU A 110 -0.91 0.39 10.39
C LEU A 110 -1.51 1.70 9.88
N ALA A 111 -2.71 1.64 9.30
CA ALA A 111 -3.42 2.83 8.85
C ALA A 111 -3.80 3.74 10.03
N ALA A 112 -4.36 3.18 11.10
CA ALA A 112 -4.71 3.92 12.31
C ALA A 112 -3.46 4.56 12.93
N ALA A 113 -2.38 3.80 13.05
CA ALA A 113 -1.10 4.33 13.52
C ALA A 113 -0.58 5.47 12.64
N ALA A 114 -0.67 5.37 11.30
CA ALA A 114 -0.29 6.43 10.38
C ALA A 114 -1.17 7.68 10.51
N LEU A 115 -2.44 7.52 10.86
CA LEU A 115 -3.35 8.62 11.18
C LEU A 115 -3.06 9.23 12.58
N GLY A 116 -2.45 8.47 13.46
CA GLY A 116 -2.25 8.81 14.88
C GLY A 116 -3.51 8.57 15.70
N GLU A 117 -4.29 7.57 15.33
CA GLU A 117 -5.57 7.18 15.91
C GLU A 117 -5.48 5.75 16.43
N ASP A 118 -6.35 5.37 17.36
CA ASP A 118 -6.52 3.98 17.73
C ASP A 118 -7.14 3.17 16.59
N PRO A 119 -6.77 1.87 16.44
CA PRO A 119 -7.43 1.01 15.47
C PRO A 119 -8.95 0.98 15.69
N PRO A 120 -9.76 0.97 14.61
CA PRO A 120 -11.19 0.88 14.74
C PRO A 120 -11.61 -0.44 15.41
N THR A 121 -12.74 -0.46 16.09
CA THR A 121 -13.22 -1.63 16.85
C THR A 121 -13.39 -2.89 16.00
N ASN A 122 -13.61 -2.72 14.70
CA ASN A 122 -13.68 -3.81 13.72
C ASN A 122 -12.31 -4.24 13.16
N ALA A 123 -11.21 -3.69 13.64
CA ALA A 123 -9.87 -4.14 13.22
C ALA A 123 -9.52 -5.52 13.80
N GLY A 124 -9.99 -5.82 15.02
CA GLY A 124 -9.51 -6.99 15.75
C GLY A 124 -8.04 -6.84 16.16
N ASP A 125 -7.43 -7.96 16.54
CA ASP A 125 -5.99 -8.07 16.71
C ASP A 125 -5.29 -8.43 15.38
N GLU A 126 -4.00 -8.74 15.41
CA GLU A 126 -3.23 -9.11 14.20
C GLU A 126 -3.74 -10.39 13.49
N THR A 127 -4.57 -11.21 14.15
CA THR A 127 -5.17 -12.40 13.55
C THR A 127 -6.49 -12.10 12.85
N GLY A 128 -7.04 -10.91 13.04
CA GLY A 128 -8.33 -10.45 12.56
C GLY A 128 -9.51 -10.91 13.41
N LEU A 129 -10.68 -10.41 13.10
CA LEU A 129 -11.90 -10.67 13.86
C LEU A 129 -12.30 -12.14 13.83
N GLU A 130 -12.59 -12.73 14.98
CA GLU A 130 -13.09 -14.12 15.08
C GLU A 130 -14.46 -14.32 14.41
N THR A 131 -15.27 -13.27 14.34
CA THR A 131 -16.60 -13.28 13.70
C THR A 131 -16.54 -13.36 12.18
N VAL A 132 -15.42 -12.99 11.54
CA VAL A 132 -15.21 -13.04 10.09
C VAL A 132 -14.70 -14.43 9.72
N ARG A 133 -15.56 -15.27 9.12
CA ARG A 133 -15.28 -16.71 8.91
C ARG A 133 -15.45 -17.17 7.48
N THR A 134 -16.44 -16.66 6.75
CA THR A 134 -16.70 -17.05 5.38
C THR A 134 -15.82 -16.29 4.40
N LYS A 135 -15.61 -16.85 3.20
CA LYS A 135 -14.89 -16.14 2.13
C LYS A 135 -15.47 -14.75 1.86
N ALA A 136 -16.79 -14.62 1.81
CA ALA A 136 -17.43 -13.33 1.56
C ALA A 136 -17.09 -12.32 2.64
N GLU A 137 -17.27 -12.67 3.92
CA GLU A 137 -16.92 -11.80 5.06
C GLU A 137 -15.44 -11.44 5.09
N ILE A 138 -14.56 -12.39 4.75
CA ILE A 138 -13.11 -12.14 4.68
C ILE A 138 -12.76 -11.17 3.56
N LEU A 139 -13.41 -11.27 2.39
CA LEU A 139 -13.21 -10.34 1.28
C LEU A 139 -13.72 -8.93 1.63
N ASP A 140 -14.90 -8.82 2.23
CA ASP A 140 -15.45 -7.54 2.66
C ASP A 140 -14.52 -6.87 3.68
N TYR A 141 -14.05 -7.62 4.67
CA TYR A 141 -13.09 -7.15 5.68
C TYR A 141 -11.77 -6.68 5.05
N LEU A 142 -11.25 -7.43 4.07
CA LEU A 142 -10.05 -7.06 3.32
C LEU A 142 -10.26 -5.75 2.55
N VAL A 143 -11.36 -5.62 1.81
CA VAL A 143 -11.66 -4.42 1.02
C VAL A 143 -11.82 -3.21 1.93
N GLU A 144 -12.53 -3.35 3.06
CA GLU A 144 -12.70 -2.28 4.05
C GLU A 144 -11.34 -1.83 4.63
N SER A 145 -10.45 -2.78 4.92
CA SER A 145 -9.10 -2.46 5.42
C SER A 145 -8.29 -1.63 4.42
N PHE A 146 -8.40 -1.92 3.12
CA PHE A 146 -7.77 -1.11 2.08
C PHE A 146 -8.41 0.28 1.95
N VAL A 147 -9.71 0.43 2.17
CA VAL A 147 -10.34 1.77 2.23
C VAL A 147 -9.74 2.59 3.37
N HIS A 148 -9.53 1.96 4.53
CA HIS A 148 -8.94 2.62 5.69
C HIS A 148 -7.47 3.03 5.43
N LEU A 149 -6.68 2.13 4.86
CA LEU A 149 -5.30 2.41 4.48
C LEU A 149 -5.22 3.53 3.42
N GLY A 150 -6.15 3.56 2.47
CA GLY A 150 -6.25 4.64 1.48
C GLY A 150 -6.46 6.01 2.13
N LYS A 151 -7.32 6.11 3.16
CA LYS A 151 -7.51 7.34 3.94
C LYS A 151 -6.22 7.79 4.64
N ALA A 152 -5.47 6.84 5.22
CA ALA A 152 -4.19 7.14 5.87
C ALA A 152 -3.18 7.70 4.87
N ILE A 153 -3.06 7.11 3.67
CA ILE A 153 -2.19 7.60 2.60
C ILE A 153 -2.63 9.00 2.13
N ASP A 154 -3.94 9.23 2.02
CA ASP A 154 -4.47 10.53 1.63
C ASP A 154 -4.20 11.63 2.66
N ALA A 155 -4.12 11.28 3.92
CA ALA A 155 -3.79 12.19 5.02
C ALA A 155 -2.30 12.53 5.11
N ILE A 156 -1.40 11.77 4.48
CA ILE A 156 0.03 12.07 4.43
C ILE A 156 0.28 13.26 3.51
N GLY A 157 1.00 14.24 4.01
CA GLY A 157 1.35 15.45 3.27
C GLY A 157 2.61 16.12 3.83
N ASN A 158 3.03 17.24 3.26
CA ASN A 158 4.27 17.96 3.58
C ASN A 158 4.49 18.20 5.07
N ASN A 159 3.40 18.37 5.83
CA ASN A 159 3.48 18.79 7.22
C ASN A 159 3.57 17.62 8.21
N ASN A 160 3.35 16.39 7.77
CA ASN A 160 3.22 15.25 8.67
C ASN A 160 3.91 13.95 8.21
N ALA A 161 4.38 13.86 6.97
CA ALA A 161 4.98 12.64 6.41
C ALA A 161 6.12 12.11 7.29
N VAL A 162 7.02 12.99 7.73
CA VAL A 162 8.19 12.67 8.57
C VAL A 162 7.93 12.86 10.06
N LYS A 163 6.72 13.22 10.49
CA LYS A 163 6.37 13.28 11.91
C LYS A 163 6.23 11.88 12.45
N SER A 164 6.80 11.64 13.63
CA SER A 164 6.58 10.40 14.38
C SER A 164 5.10 10.22 14.67
N SER A 165 4.61 9.00 14.50
CA SER A 165 3.29 8.63 14.97
C SER A 165 3.32 8.54 16.50
N PRO A 166 2.29 9.04 17.20
CA PRO A 166 2.16 8.85 18.64
C PRO A 166 1.91 7.36 19.00
N ILE A 167 1.45 6.58 18.05
CA ILE A 167 1.16 5.15 18.18
C ILE A 167 2.00 4.40 17.18
N SER A 168 2.97 3.61 17.64
CA SER A 168 3.77 2.75 16.76
C SER A 168 3.52 1.28 17.09
N PRO A 169 2.96 0.50 16.17
CA PRO A 169 2.83 -0.95 16.33
C PRO A 169 4.18 -1.66 16.12
N LEU A 170 5.18 -0.96 15.60
CA LEU A 170 6.51 -1.50 15.37
C LEU A 170 7.27 -1.52 16.70
N LYS A 171 7.60 -2.70 17.18
CA LYS A 171 8.34 -2.89 18.44
C LYS A 171 9.69 -2.17 18.36
N ASN A 172 9.95 -1.30 19.35
CA ASN A 172 11.23 -0.59 19.54
C ASN A 172 11.65 0.37 18.41
N ALA A 173 10.72 0.84 17.59
CA ALA A 173 11.02 1.82 16.57
C ALA A 173 10.03 3.00 16.62
N GLU A 174 10.59 4.22 16.66
CA GLU A 174 9.80 5.39 16.29
C GLU A 174 9.53 5.32 14.80
N ALA A 175 8.26 5.30 14.43
CA ALA A 175 7.86 5.25 13.03
C ALA A 175 7.21 6.55 12.61
N THR A 176 7.66 7.10 11.49
CA THR A 176 6.98 8.23 10.86
C THR A 176 5.71 7.75 10.16
N ARG A 177 4.78 8.66 9.90
CA ARG A 177 3.55 8.33 9.15
C ARG A 177 3.85 7.75 7.77
N LEU A 178 4.85 8.29 7.09
CA LEU A 178 5.34 7.78 5.81
C LEU A 178 5.90 6.35 5.95
N ALA A 179 6.72 6.10 6.98
CA ALA A 179 7.27 4.77 7.21
C ALA A 179 6.18 3.72 7.47
N LEU A 180 5.14 4.06 8.24
CA LEU A 180 3.99 3.16 8.49
C LEU A 180 3.20 2.86 7.20
N ALA A 181 3.03 3.85 6.33
CA ALA A 181 2.38 3.62 5.03
C ALA A 181 3.24 2.75 4.10
N VAL A 182 4.55 2.91 4.10
CA VAL A 182 5.48 2.04 3.34
C VAL A 182 5.48 0.63 3.92
N GLU A 183 5.55 0.50 5.25
CA GLU A 183 5.50 -0.79 5.95
C GLU A 183 4.23 -1.58 5.60
N SER A 184 3.07 -0.93 5.56
CA SER A 184 1.83 -1.60 5.20
C SER A 184 1.89 -2.22 3.78
N MET A 185 2.57 -1.56 2.84
CA MET A 185 2.73 -2.11 1.50
C MET A 185 3.77 -3.23 1.42
N MET A 186 4.88 -3.09 2.16
CA MET A 186 5.90 -4.16 2.26
C MET A 186 5.29 -5.42 2.88
N HIS A 187 4.55 -5.28 3.97
CA HIS A 187 3.82 -6.34 4.62
C HIS A 187 2.79 -6.99 3.69
N ALA A 188 2.02 -6.17 2.97
CA ALA A 188 1.04 -6.62 2.02
C ALA A 188 1.67 -7.46 0.88
N PHE A 189 2.81 -7.05 0.33
CA PHE A 189 3.51 -7.82 -0.70
C PHE A 189 4.18 -9.10 -0.18
N ASN A 190 4.62 -9.12 1.08
CA ASN A 190 5.10 -10.35 1.72
C ASN A 190 3.99 -11.41 1.78
N HIS A 191 2.80 -11.03 2.25
CA HIS A 191 1.65 -11.95 2.29
C HIS A 191 1.09 -12.28 0.91
N TYR A 192 1.13 -11.34 -0.03
CA TYR A 192 0.77 -11.60 -1.42
C TYR A 192 1.63 -12.74 -2.03
N GLY A 193 2.93 -12.76 -1.74
CA GLY A 193 3.81 -13.85 -2.17
C GLY A 193 3.34 -15.20 -1.65
N GLN A 194 3.00 -15.30 -0.38
CA GLN A 194 2.46 -16.51 0.25
C GLN A 194 1.12 -16.92 -0.37
N MET A 195 0.20 -15.98 -0.55
CA MET A 195 -1.09 -16.22 -1.22
C MET A 195 -0.92 -16.78 -2.64
N VAL A 196 0.05 -16.25 -3.40
CA VAL A 196 0.37 -16.72 -4.76
C VAL A 196 0.83 -18.18 -4.73
N GLU A 197 1.69 -18.56 -3.78
CA GLU A 197 2.13 -19.94 -3.65
C GLU A 197 0.97 -20.86 -3.24
N TYR A 198 0.10 -20.44 -2.34
CA TYR A 198 -1.07 -21.24 -1.95
C TYR A 198 -2.05 -21.45 -3.12
N LEU A 199 -2.24 -20.44 -3.97
CA LEU A 199 -3.02 -20.58 -5.21
C LEU A 199 -2.39 -21.67 -6.10
N ARG A 200 -1.07 -21.59 -6.35
CA ARG A 200 -0.36 -22.57 -7.20
C ARG A 200 -0.42 -23.99 -6.63
N MET A 201 -0.26 -24.14 -5.32
CA MET A 201 -0.40 -25.45 -4.64
C MET A 201 -1.80 -26.05 -4.83
N ASN A 202 -2.82 -25.22 -5.05
CA ASN A 202 -4.18 -25.66 -5.36
C ASN A 202 -4.48 -25.72 -6.86
N GLY A 203 -3.47 -25.65 -7.74
CA GLY A 203 -3.64 -25.73 -9.19
C GLY A 203 -4.25 -24.47 -9.81
N ILE A 204 -4.25 -23.35 -9.10
CA ILE A 204 -4.83 -22.08 -9.55
C ILE A 204 -3.75 -21.16 -10.07
N VAL A 205 -3.86 -20.73 -11.33
CA VAL A 205 -2.98 -19.69 -11.90
C VAL A 205 -3.31 -18.36 -11.23
N PRO A 206 -2.33 -17.72 -10.53
CA PRO A 206 -2.57 -16.43 -9.90
C PRO A 206 -3.03 -15.38 -10.93
N PRO A 207 -3.98 -14.48 -10.59
CA PRO A 207 -4.52 -13.50 -11.54
C PRO A 207 -3.46 -12.67 -12.25
N ALA A 208 -2.40 -12.25 -11.53
CA ALA A 208 -1.30 -11.47 -12.11
C ALA A 208 -0.37 -12.27 -13.05
N SER A 209 -0.56 -13.60 -13.14
CA SER A 209 0.22 -14.49 -14.03
C SER A 209 -0.63 -15.01 -15.20
N ARG A 210 -1.86 -14.54 -15.34
CA ARG A 210 -2.74 -14.90 -16.47
C ARG A 210 -2.36 -14.06 -17.68
N PRO A 211 -2.51 -14.61 -18.92
CA PRO A 211 -2.26 -13.88 -20.16
C PRO A 211 -3.22 -12.69 -20.35
#